data_fedc0163b13d2f06196e52b248caaa7a
#
_entry.id   fedc0163b13d2f06196e52b248caaa7a
#
_cell.length_a   1.000
_cell.length_b   1.000
_cell.length_c   1.000
_cell.angle_alpha   90.00
_cell.angle_beta   90.00
_cell.angle_gamma   90.00
#
_symmetry.space_group_name_H-M   'P 1'
#
loop_
_entity.id
_entity.type
_entity.pdbx_description
1 polymer ?
#
loop_
_entity_poly.entity_id
_entity_poly.type
_entity_poly.pdbx_seq_one_letter_code
_entity_poly.pdbx_strand_id
1 'polypeptide(L)'
;MSDVVVIGSQWGDEGKGKIVDLISEQADIIVRFQGGNNAGHTIVIDGKEYRLSLLPSGIIRKGKLSIVGNGVVLDPWSFLKEVKLLLESGIEISTENLQISYATSLILPIHTIIDNAREQNKGSKKIGTTGRGIGPAYEDKASRRGVRVCDLLDKKILKEKINNLVLHHNIWLKAYDLETVSHTKIFNELVKISDEILSFSKDVWVTIDKAHKEGKRILYEGAQGIMLDIDHGTYPYVTSSSTVPAQAAIGSGSMFDRVCMVAI
;
A
#
# COMPACT_ATOMS: atom_id res chain seq x y z
N MET A 1 3.87 16.76 -20.59
CA MET A 1 5.13 16.40 -19.90
C MET A 1 5.13 14.90 -19.67
N SER A 2 6.29 14.27 -19.55
CA SER A 2 6.35 12.84 -19.27
C SER A 2 6.11 12.59 -17.78
N ASP A 3 5.35 11.55 -17.46
CA ASP A 3 5.26 11.02 -16.10
C ASP A 3 6.61 10.47 -15.65
N VAL A 4 6.83 10.42 -14.35
CA VAL A 4 8.07 9.90 -13.77
C VAL A 4 7.75 8.71 -12.87
N VAL A 5 8.42 7.58 -13.09
CA VAL A 5 8.37 6.42 -12.20
C VAL A 5 9.71 6.27 -11.50
N VAL A 6 9.72 6.32 -10.18
CA VAL A 6 10.92 6.11 -9.35
C VAL A 6 10.88 4.73 -8.73
N ILE A 7 11.92 3.93 -8.99
CA ILE A 7 12.10 2.59 -8.42
C ILE A 7 13.48 2.45 -7.78
N GLY A 8 13.61 1.48 -6.86
CA GLY A 8 14.91 1.05 -6.36
C GLY A 8 15.57 0.05 -7.30
N SER A 9 16.85 0.21 -7.59
CA SER A 9 17.61 -0.68 -8.47
C SER A 9 18.22 -1.89 -7.77
N GLN A 10 18.15 -1.93 -6.43
CA GLN A 10 18.74 -3.00 -5.61
C GLN A 10 17.74 -3.56 -4.60
N TRP A 11 18.01 -3.37 -3.31
CA TRP A 11 17.29 -4.03 -2.20
C TRP A 11 16.27 -3.14 -1.50
N GLY A 12 16.08 -1.89 -1.91
CA GLY A 12 15.13 -0.96 -1.31
C GLY A 12 15.75 0.09 -0.38
N ASP A 13 17.04 -0.02 -0.08
CA ASP A 13 17.77 0.87 0.85
C ASP A 13 18.60 1.94 0.10
N GLU A 14 18.31 2.20 -1.17
CA GLU A 14 19.07 3.10 -2.05
C GLU A 14 18.84 4.59 -1.72
N GLY A 15 17.97 4.89 -0.78
CA GLY A 15 17.66 6.28 -0.43
C GLY A 15 16.61 6.93 -1.32
N LYS A 16 15.73 6.13 -1.95
CA LYS A 16 14.62 6.60 -2.81
C LYS A 16 13.85 7.78 -2.23
N GLY A 17 13.60 7.78 -0.93
CA GLY A 17 12.84 8.85 -0.27
C GLY A 17 13.39 10.25 -0.53
N LYS A 18 14.72 10.42 -0.58
CA LYS A 18 15.35 11.72 -0.88
C LYS A 18 15.12 12.17 -2.33
N ILE A 19 15.23 11.23 -3.27
CA ILE A 19 15.03 11.54 -4.70
C ILE A 19 13.55 11.76 -4.99
N VAL A 20 12.67 10.94 -4.43
CA VAL A 20 11.22 11.13 -4.54
C VAL A 20 10.82 12.48 -3.95
N ASP A 21 11.35 12.86 -2.80
CA ASP A 21 11.10 14.17 -2.19
C ASP A 21 11.55 15.32 -3.11
N LEU A 22 12.75 15.23 -3.67
CA LEU A 22 13.27 16.24 -4.60
C LEU A 22 12.38 16.36 -5.87
N ILE A 23 12.03 15.23 -6.48
CA ILE A 23 11.20 15.23 -7.70
C ILE A 23 9.76 15.64 -7.39
N SER A 24 9.25 15.33 -6.19
CA SER A 24 7.89 15.69 -5.77
C SER A 24 7.64 17.20 -5.75
N GLU A 25 8.69 18.03 -5.63
CA GLU A 25 8.55 19.49 -5.77
C GLU A 25 7.95 19.88 -7.10
N GLN A 26 8.32 19.18 -8.17
CA GLN A 26 7.88 19.47 -9.52
C GLN A 26 6.63 18.69 -9.94
N ALA A 27 6.22 17.66 -9.19
CA ALA A 27 5.02 16.89 -9.46
C ALA A 27 3.77 17.60 -8.91
N ASP A 28 2.63 17.37 -9.56
CA ASP A 28 1.32 17.81 -9.08
C ASP A 28 0.63 16.69 -8.30
N ILE A 29 0.89 15.43 -8.68
CA ILE A 29 0.33 14.23 -8.07
C ILE A 29 1.44 13.23 -7.77
N ILE A 30 1.39 12.59 -6.60
CA ILE A 30 2.30 11.52 -6.21
C ILE A 30 1.50 10.25 -5.94
N VAL A 31 1.82 9.16 -6.64
CA VAL A 31 1.08 7.90 -6.59
C VAL A 31 1.95 6.78 -6.02
N ARG A 32 1.55 6.21 -4.88
CA ARG A 32 2.08 4.94 -4.38
C ARG A 32 1.36 3.80 -5.08
N PHE A 33 2.06 3.01 -5.88
CA PHE A 33 1.42 2.04 -6.77
C PHE A 33 1.59 0.57 -6.35
N GLN A 34 2.42 0.25 -5.36
CA GLN A 34 2.63 -1.12 -4.86
C GLN A 34 3.19 -1.13 -3.44
N GLY A 35 3.33 -2.34 -2.86
CA GLY A 35 3.79 -2.54 -1.50
C GLY A 35 2.69 -2.33 -0.47
N GLY A 36 3.07 -1.97 0.73
CA GLY A 36 2.17 -1.69 1.84
C GLY A 36 2.93 -0.91 2.92
N ASN A 37 2.56 -1.07 4.17
CA ASN A 37 3.21 -0.44 5.32
C ASN A 37 4.53 -1.14 5.74
N ASN A 38 5.10 -2.01 4.89
CA ASN A 38 6.38 -2.69 5.10
C ASN A 38 7.60 -1.87 4.68
N ALA A 39 7.41 -0.79 3.92
CA ALA A 39 8.48 0.14 3.56
C ALA A 39 8.37 1.38 4.44
N GLY A 40 9.44 1.72 5.13
CA GLY A 40 9.53 2.98 5.89
C GLY A 40 10.60 3.89 5.28
N HIS A 41 10.31 5.17 5.17
CA HIS A 41 11.31 6.16 4.80
C HIS A 41 11.13 7.42 5.65
N THR A 42 12.23 8.10 5.90
CA THR A 42 12.25 9.36 6.62
C THR A 42 12.52 10.49 5.63
N ILE A 43 11.70 11.50 5.69
CA ILE A 43 11.85 12.74 4.92
C ILE A 43 12.13 13.86 5.90
N VAL A 44 13.07 14.75 5.55
CA VAL A 44 13.41 15.91 6.37
C VAL A 44 13.02 17.18 5.61
N ILE A 45 12.11 17.97 6.18
CA ILE A 45 11.69 19.27 5.63
C ILE A 45 11.85 20.32 6.73
N ASP A 46 12.55 21.39 6.44
CA ASP A 46 12.81 22.51 7.37
C ASP A 46 13.34 22.04 8.74
N GLY A 47 14.20 21.01 8.72
CA GLY A 47 14.80 20.43 9.93
C GLY A 47 13.87 19.50 10.74
N LYS A 48 12.63 19.26 10.29
CA LYS A 48 11.71 18.30 10.90
C LYS A 48 11.73 16.97 10.15
N GLU A 49 11.80 15.89 10.92
CA GLU A 49 11.72 14.52 10.39
C GLU A 49 10.27 14.02 10.33
N TYR A 50 9.88 13.53 9.17
CA TYR A 50 8.60 12.84 8.94
C TYR A 50 8.86 11.39 8.55
N ARG A 51 8.29 10.45 9.29
CA ARG A 51 8.44 9.02 9.02
C ARG A 51 7.17 8.50 8.36
N LEU A 52 7.29 8.14 7.08
CA LEU A 52 6.21 7.59 6.28
C LEU A 52 6.42 6.09 6.07
N SER A 53 5.35 5.33 6.10
CA SER A 53 5.37 3.88 5.84
C SER A 53 4.46 3.50 4.68
N LEU A 54 3.29 4.10 4.61
CA LEU A 54 2.24 3.78 3.65
C LEU A 54 1.89 4.97 2.76
N LEU A 55 1.81 6.17 3.35
CA LEU A 55 1.44 7.36 2.60
C LEU A 55 2.52 7.76 1.59
N PRO A 56 2.11 8.26 0.39
CA PRO A 56 3.07 8.80 -0.58
C PRO A 56 3.85 10.00 -0.02
N SER A 57 5.11 10.15 -0.43
CA SER A 57 6.01 11.20 0.06
C SER A 57 5.46 12.61 -0.15
N GLY A 58 4.65 12.82 -1.17
CA GLY A 58 4.07 14.13 -1.48
C GLY A 58 3.09 14.68 -0.46
N ILE A 59 2.59 13.83 0.47
CA ILE A 59 1.58 14.25 1.47
C ILE A 59 2.08 15.37 2.39
N ILE A 60 3.37 15.46 2.62
CA ILE A 60 3.98 16.49 3.45
C ILE A 60 4.17 17.83 2.74
N ARG A 61 3.90 17.90 1.42
CA ARG A 61 4.07 19.11 0.61
C ARG A 61 2.71 19.73 0.27
N LYS A 62 2.58 21.02 0.54
CA LYS A 62 1.35 21.78 0.24
C LYS A 62 1.02 21.77 -1.26
N GLY A 63 -0.25 21.68 -1.57
CA GLY A 63 -0.78 21.77 -2.93
C GLY A 63 -0.52 20.53 -3.80
N LYS A 64 -0.09 19.42 -3.23
CA LYS A 64 0.09 18.14 -3.92
C LYS A 64 -1.06 17.19 -3.61
N LEU A 65 -1.44 16.38 -4.59
CA LEU A 65 -2.36 15.28 -4.39
C LEU A 65 -1.57 13.98 -4.21
N SER A 66 -1.80 13.29 -3.12
CA SER A 66 -1.21 11.99 -2.80
C SER A 66 -2.23 10.88 -3.02
N ILE A 67 -1.87 9.85 -3.77
CA ILE A 67 -2.76 8.74 -4.13
C ILE A 67 -2.17 7.41 -3.69
N VAL A 68 -2.97 6.61 -2.99
CA VAL A 68 -2.70 5.19 -2.73
C VAL A 68 -3.43 4.37 -3.79
N GLY A 69 -2.68 3.78 -4.71
CA GLY A 69 -3.19 3.04 -5.86
C GLY A 69 -3.68 1.63 -5.50
N ASN A 70 -4.39 1.02 -6.44
CA ASN A 70 -4.96 -0.33 -6.30
C ASN A 70 -3.91 -1.46 -6.22
N GLY A 71 -2.67 -1.18 -6.58
CA GLY A 71 -1.57 -2.14 -6.43
C GLY A 71 -1.05 -2.26 -5.01
N VAL A 72 -1.34 -1.32 -4.13
CA VAL A 72 -1.00 -1.35 -2.71
C VAL A 72 -1.89 -2.35 -1.95
N VAL A 73 -1.35 -2.95 -0.88
CA VAL A 73 -2.15 -3.59 0.17
C VAL A 73 -2.12 -2.69 1.40
N LEU A 74 -3.28 -2.28 1.88
CA LEU A 74 -3.47 -1.21 2.85
C LEU A 74 -3.93 -1.77 4.19
N ASP A 75 -3.14 -1.59 5.24
CA ASP A 75 -3.58 -1.78 6.62
C ASP A 75 -4.37 -0.53 7.05
N PRO A 76 -5.71 -0.63 7.23
CA PRO A 76 -6.54 0.53 7.49
C PRO A 76 -6.26 1.18 8.85
N TRP A 77 -5.86 0.42 9.86
CA TRP A 77 -5.50 0.97 11.18
C TRP A 77 -4.16 1.69 11.13
N SER A 78 -3.16 1.09 10.47
CA SER A 78 -1.86 1.74 10.26
C SER A 78 -1.99 3.01 9.42
N PHE A 79 -2.86 3.01 8.40
CA PHE A 79 -3.16 4.19 7.59
C PHE A 79 -3.70 5.34 8.45
N LEU A 80 -4.76 5.10 9.22
CA LEU A 80 -5.36 6.14 10.07
C LEU A 80 -4.41 6.62 11.15
N LYS A 81 -3.59 5.73 11.71
CA LYS A 81 -2.54 6.11 12.66
C LYS A 81 -1.52 7.04 12.03
N GLU A 82 -1.06 6.75 10.80
CA GLU A 82 -0.09 7.58 10.08
C GLU A 82 -0.69 8.94 9.71
N VAL A 83 -1.94 8.99 9.23
CA VAL A 83 -2.70 10.24 9.01
C VAL A 83 -2.76 11.08 10.28
N LYS A 84 -3.14 10.49 11.40
CA LYS A 84 -3.24 11.19 12.69
C LYS A 84 -1.90 11.77 13.14
N LEU A 85 -0.81 11.01 13.06
CA LEU A 85 0.53 11.48 13.43
C LEU A 85 0.99 12.66 12.58
N LEU A 86 0.67 12.66 11.29
CA LEU A 86 1.01 13.77 10.40
C LEU A 86 0.18 15.02 10.71
N LEU A 87 -1.12 14.87 10.98
CA LEU A 87 -1.99 15.96 11.42
C LEU A 87 -1.48 16.60 12.72
N GLU A 88 -1.09 15.78 13.71
CA GLU A 88 -0.48 16.23 14.97
C GLU A 88 0.86 16.94 14.76
N SER A 89 1.57 16.61 13.67
CA SER A 89 2.82 17.27 13.27
C SER A 89 2.62 18.56 12.47
N GLY A 90 1.35 18.96 12.23
CA GLY A 90 0.98 20.18 11.53
C GLY A 90 0.88 20.05 10.02
N ILE A 91 0.87 18.81 9.49
CA ILE A 91 0.61 18.56 8.06
C ILE A 91 -0.89 18.59 7.82
N GLU A 92 -1.32 19.36 6.83
CA GLU A 92 -2.73 19.41 6.41
C GLU A 92 -3.08 18.18 5.58
N ILE A 93 -3.98 17.34 6.08
CA ILE A 93 -4.50 16.17 5.36
C ILE A 93 -6.02 16.28 5.26
N SER A 94 -6.51 16.13 4.04
CA SER A 94 -7.93 16.17 3.73
C SER A 94 -8.26 15.21 2.58
N THR A 95 -9.54 15.04 2.30
CA THR A 95 -10.03 14.25 1.16
C THR A 95 -9.70 14.87 -0.21
N GLU A 96 -9.18 16.10 -0.21
CA GLU A 96 -8.76 16.81 -1.42
C GLU A 96 -7.29 16.52 -1.79
N ASN A 97 -6.43 16.30 -0.78
CA ASN A 97 -5.00 16.08 -1.00
C ASN A 97 -4.53 14.64 -0.72
N LEU A 98 -5.43 13.75 -0.26
CA LEU A 98 -5.17 12.33 -0.07
C LEU A 98 -6.31 11.49 -0.62
N GLN A 99 -5.99 10.53 -1.48
CA GLN A 99 -6.98 9.60 -2.05
C GLN A 99 -6.50 8.15 -1.98
N ILE A 100 -7.45 7.23 -1.75
CA ILE A 100 -7.24 5.79 -1.77
C ILE A 100 -8.11 5.19 -2.88
N SER A 101 -7.57 4.28 -3.67
CA SER A 101 -8.36 3.55 -4.65
C SER A 101 -9.40 2.65 -3.99
N TYR A 102 -10.65 2.69 -4.45
CA TYR A 102 -11.68 1.72 -4.07
C TYR A 102 -11.26 0.26 -4.30
N ALA A 103 -10.38 0.01 -5.27
CA ALA A 103 -9.89 -1.33 -5.60
C ALA A 103 -8.69 -1.78 -4.75
N THR A 104 -8.19 -0.96 -3.83
CA THR A 104 -7.08 -1.32 -2.93
C THR A 104 -7.50 -2.45 -1.99
N SER A 105 -6.67 -3.50 -1.90
CA SER A 105 -6.91 -4.62 -0.97
C SER A 105 -6.52 -4.24 0.45
N LEU A 106 -7.32 -4.70 1.43
CA LEU A 106 -7.07 -4.44 2.84
C LEU A 106 -6.23 -5.54 3.49
N ILE A 107 -5.29 -5.13 4.32
CA ILE A 107 -4.62 -6.02 5.27
C ILE A 107 -5.49 -6.06 6.54
N LEU A 108 -5.93 -7.25 6.90
CA LEU A 108 -6.71 -7.50 8.11
C LEU A 108 -5.82 -8.19 9.16
N PRO A 109 -6.19 -8.16 10.46
CA PRO A 109 -5.40 -8.78 11.52
C PRO A 109 -5.02 -10.25 11.27
N ILE A 110 -5.88 -11.01 10.59
CA ILE A 110 -5.61 -12.40 10.21
C ILE A 110 -4.36 -12.53 9.33
N HIS A 111 -4.11 -11.58 8.41
CA HIS A 111 -2.94 -11.62 7.54
C HIS A 111 -1.64 -11.50 8.33
N THR A 112 -1.60 -10.62 9.33
CA THR A 112 -0.45 -10.47 10.25
C THR A 112 -0.20 -11.74 11.05
N ILE A 113 -1.26 -12.39 11.56
CA ILE A 113 -1.17 -13.63 12.30
C ILE A 113 -0.59 -14.75 11.41
N ILE A 114 -1.10 -14.89 10.18
CA ILE A 114 -0.62 -15.88 9.21
C ILE A 114 0.84 -15.62 8.80
N ASP A 115 1.21 -14.37 8.55
CA ASP A 115 2.58 -14.00 8.17
C ASP A 115 3.57 -14.43 9.25
N ASN A 116 3.31 -14.05 10.51
CA ASN A 116 4.15 -14.41 11.65
C ASN A 116 4.18 -15.94 11.89
N ALA A 117 3.04 -16.61 11.80
CA ALA A 117 2.96 -18.06 11.99
C ALA A 117 3.77 -18.81 10.92
N ARG A 118 3.67 -18.40 9.66
CA ARG A 118 4.45 -18.98 8.55
C ARG A 118 5.95 -18.80 8.74
N GLU A 119 6.39 -17.62 9.17
CA GLU A 119 7.81 -17.36 9.43
C GLU A 119 8.33 -18.19 10.63
N GLN A 120 7.55 -18.30 11.71
CA GLN A 120 7.94 -19.12 12.86
C GLN A 120 8.09 -20.60 12.51
N ASN A 121 7.18 -21.15 11.72
CA ASN A 121 7.19 -22.56 11.31
C ASN A 121 8.31 -22.93 10.32
N LYS A 122 8.93 -21.96 9.65
CA LYS A 122 10.04 -22.20 8.70
C LYS A 122 11.39 -22.44 9.39
N GLY A 123 11.52 -22.22 10.69
CA GLY A 123 12.76 -22.41 11.44
C GLY A 123 13.93 -21.66 10.81
N SER A 124 14.97 -22.38 10.34
CA SER A 124 16.15 -21.79 9.69
C SER A 124 15.92 -21.34 8.24
N LYS A 125 14.78 -21.69 7.64
CA LYS A 125 14.41 -21.33 6.25
C LYS A 125 13.51 -20.10 6.17
N LYS A 126 13.60 -19.22 7.14
CA LYS A 126 12.84 -17.94 7.14
C LYS A 126 13.14 -17.11 5.91
N ILE A 127 12.11 -16.46 5.35
CA ILE A 127 12.25 -15.50 4.26
C ILE A 127 12.72 -14.14 4.82
N GLY A 128 12.40 -13.85 6.08
CA GLY A 128 12.69 -12.55 6.70
C GLY A 128 11.60 -11.52 6.41
N THR A 129 10.33 -11.93 6.47
CA THR A 129 9.22 -11.00 6.27
C THR A 129 9.16 -9.96 7.39
N THR A 130 8.49 -8.84 7.13
CA THR A 130 8.28 -7.80 8.15
C THR A 130 7.23 -8.18 9.19
N GLY A 131 6.54 -9.32 9.02
CA GLY A 131 5.45 -9.77 9.88
C GLY A 131 4.21 -8.89 9.84
N ARG A 132 4.05 -8.06 8.80
CA ARG A 132 2.94 -7.09 8.67
C ARG A 132 1.78 -7.60 7.80
N GLY A 133 1.79 -8.87 7.41
CA GLY A 133 0.72 -9.49 6.65
C GLY A 133 0.68 -9.12 5.17
N ILE A 134 1.76 -8.55 4.63
CA ILE A 134 1.85 -8.12 3.22
C ILE A 134 1.68 -9.31 2.28
N GLY A 135 2.47 -10.37 2.47
CA GLY A 135 2.42 -11.58 1.63
C GLY A 135 1.04 -12.23 1.62
N PRO A 136 0.46 -12.57 2.79
CA PRO A 136 -0.88 -13.13 2.86
C PRO A 136 -1.97 -12.25 2.24
N ALA A 137 -1.86 -10.90 2.35
CA ALA A 137 -2.83 -10.00 1.71
C ALA A 137 -2.72 -10.01 0.18
N TYR A 138 -1.50 -10.07 -0.40
CA TYR A 138 -1.32 -10.26 -1.84
C TYR A 138 -1.79 -11.64 -2.31
N GLU A 139 -1.56 -12.69 -1.54
CA GLU A 139 -2.08 -14.04 -1.81
C GLU A 139 -3.61 -14.02 -1.89
N ASP A 140 -4.28 -13.38 -0.94
CA ASP A 140 -5.74 -13.28 -0.93
C ASP A 140 -6.28 -12.37 -2.04
N LYS A 141 -5.54 -11.33 -2.42
CA LYS A 141 -5.85 -10.52 -3.61
C LYS A 141 -5.82 -11.37 -4.88
N ALA A 142 -4.75 -12.15 -5.09
CA ALA A 142 -4.59 -12.99 -6.27
C ALA A 142 -5.62 -14.13 -6.32
N SER A 143 -5.96 -14.72 -5.17
CA SER A 143 -6.97 -15.76 -5.04
C SER A 143 -8.42 -15.23 -5.06
N ARG A 144 -8.61 -13.92 -5.12
CA ARG A 144 -9.93 -13.25 -5.13
C ARG A 144 -10.74 -13.43 -3.83
N ARG A 145 -10.07 -13.76 -2.72
CA ARG A 145 -10.67 -13.81 -1.37
C ARG A 145 -10.55 -12.48 -0.64
N GLY A 146 -9.60 -11.64 -1.05
CA GLY A 146 -9.28 -10.39 -0.37
C GLY A 146 -10.46 -9.45 -0.22
N VAL A 147 -10.47 -8.72 0.88
CA VAL A 147 -11.39 -7.60 1.13
C VAL A 147 -10.78 -6.34 0.53
N ARG A 148 -11.58 -5.56 -0.19
CA ARG A 148 -11.17 -4.29 -0.81
C ARG A 148 -11.81 -3.11 -0.09
N VAL A 149 -11.28 -1.93 -0.33
CA VAL A 149 -11.85 -0.68 0.19
C VAL A 149 -13.31 -0.49 -0.24
N CYS A 150 -13.67 -0.81 -1.50
CA CYS A 150 -15.06 -0.72 -1.95
C CYS A 150 -16.03 -1.64 -1.18
N ASP A 151 -15.57 -2.72 -0.59
CA ASP A 151 -16.42 -3.62 0.19
C ASP A 151 -16.91 -2.99 1.49
N LEU A 152 -16.25 -1.92 1.96
CA LEU A 152 -16.69 -1.13 3.13
C LEU A 152 -18.01 -0.40 2.89
N LEU A 153 -18.42 -0.20 1.63
CA LEU A 153 -19.68 0.46 1.27
C LEU A 153 -20.91 -0.37 1.62
N ASP A 154 -20.78 -1.70 1.67
CA ASP A 154 -21.88 -2.62 1.98
C ASP A 154 -21.49 -3.56 3.12
N LYS A 155 -22.06 -3.31 4.30
CA LYS A 155 -21.79 -4.11 5.52
C LYS A 155 -22.15 -5.58 5.37
N LYS A 156 -23.14 -5.94 4.52
CA LYS A 156 -23.55 -7.32 4.30
C LYS A 156 -22.48 -8.05 3.47
N ILE A 157 -22.04 -7.46 2.37
CA ILE A 157 -20.95 -7.98 1.52
C ILE A 157 -19.66 -8.06 2.32
N LEU A 158 -19.32 -7.01 3.07
CA LEU A 158 -18.13 -6.97 3.92
C LEU A 158 -18.11 -8.12 4.93
N LYS A 159 -19.24 -8.35 5.63
CA LYS A 159 -19.37 -9.43 6.62
C LYS A 159 -19.17 -10.79 6.00
N GLU A 160 -19.78 -11.05 4.84
CA GLU A 160 -19.65 -12.30 4.10
C GLU A 160 -18.21 -12.55 3.67
N LYS A 161 -17.54 -11.55 3.08
CA LYS A 161 -16.15 -11.65 2.64
C LYS A 161 -15.19 -11.90 3.79
N ILE A 162 -15.33 -11.17 4.91
CA ILE A 162 -14.50 -11.39 6.10
C ILE A 162 -14.73 -12.81 6.66
N ASN A 163 -15.98 -13.27 6.72
CA ASN A 163 -16.28 -14.63 7.17
C ASN A 163 -15.57 -15.67 6.30
N ASN A 164 -15.69 -15.58 4.99
CA ASN A 164 -15.08 -16.53 4.04
C ASN A 164 -13.56 -16.52 4.12
N LEU A 165 -12.95 -15.35 4.21
CA LEU A 165 -11.51 -15.18 4.35
C LEU A 165 -11.01 -15.79 5.67
N VAL A 166 -11.68 -15.51 6.79
CA VAL A 166 -11.29 -16.02 8.11
C VAL A 166 -11.50 -17.52 8.21
N LEU A 167 -12.60 -18.07 7.66
CA LEU A 167 -12.81 -19.52 7.59
C LEU A 167 -11.67 -20.22 6.86
N HIS A 168 -11.26 -19.69 5.71
CA HIS A 168 -10.14 -20.24 4.94
C HIS A 168 -8.85 -20.29 5.77
N HIS A 169 -8.47 -19.19 6.37
CA HIS A 169 -7.22 -19.11 7.14
C HIS A 169 -7.29 -19.87 8.47
N ASN A 170 -8.45 -19.97 9.10
CA ASN A 170 -8.62 -20.74 10.32
C ASN A 170 -8.41 -22.25 10.11
N ILE A 171 -8.66 -22.80 8.91
CA ILE A 171 -8.31 -24.19 8.57
C ILE A 171 -6.79 -24.37 8.71
N TRP A 172 -6.04 -23.42 8.16
CA TRP A 172 -4.58 -23.43 8.20
C TRP A 172 -4.05 -23.24 9.62
N LEU A 173 -4.61 -22.29 10.39
CA LEU A 173 -4.22 -22.06 11.78
C LEU A 173 -4.42 -23.32 12.64
N LYS A 174 -5.56 -24.00 12.50
CA LYS A 174 -5.83 -25.27 13.20
C LYS A 174 -4.84 -26.38 12.83
N ALA A 175 -4.45 -26.48 11.57
CA ALA A 175 -3.47 -27.47 11.11
C ALA A 175 -2.08 -27.26 11.71
N TYR A 176 -1.79 -26.06 12.22
CA TYR A 176 -0.55 -25.70 12.92
C TYR A 176 -0.73 -25.54 14.44
N ASP A 177 -1.82 -26.06 15.01
CA ASP A 177 -2.14 -25.96 16.43
C ASP A 177 -2.15 -24.53 16.98
N LEU A 178 -2.58 -23.57 16.14
CA LEU A 178 -2.68 -22.15 16.48
C LEU A 178 -4.13 -21.76 16.79
N GLU A 179 -4.30 -20.72 17.62
CA GLU A 179 -5.62 -20.18 17.93
C GLU A 179 -6.32 -19.63 16.69
N THR A 180 -7.60 -19.93 16.56
CA THR A 180 -8.45 -19.42 15.49
C THR A 180 -8.86 -17.97 15.75
N VAL A 181 -9.09 -17.25 14.65
CA VAL A 181 -9.48 -15.83 14.70
C VAL A 181 -11.00 -15.70 14.53
N SER A 182 -11.60 -14.77 15.28
CA SER A 182 -13.01 -14.45 15.16
C SER A 182 -13.27 -13.49 14.01
N HIS A 183 -14.05 -13.92 13.02
CA HIS A 183 -14.50 -13.04 11.93
C HIS A 183 -15.38 -11.89 12.43
N THR A 184 -16.19 -12.12 13.47
CA THR A 184 -17.06 -11.09 14.05
C THR A 184 -16.25 -9.97 14.70
N LYS A 185 -15.14 -10.30 15.37
CA LYS A 185 -14.24 -9.31 15.96
C LYS A 185 -13.64 -8.42 14.88
N ILE A 186 -13.06 -9.01 13.83
CA ILE A 186 -12.47 -8.26 12.71
C ILE A 186 -13.51 -7.36 12.05
N PHE A 187 -14.71 -7.90 11.76
CA PHE A 187 -15.79 -7.14 11.15
C PHE A 187 -16.17 -5.92 12.01
N ASN A 188 -16.40 -6.11 13.31
CA ASN A 188 -16.81 -5.03 14.19
C ASN A 188 -15.75 -3.94 14.33
N GLU A 189 -14.47 -4.31 14.38
CA GLU A 189 -13.35 -3.37 14.43
C GLU A 189 -13.21 -2.58 13.12
N LEU A 190 -13.35 -3.24 11.98
CA LEU A 190 -13.24 -2.59 10.66
C LEU A 190 -14.42 -1.64 10.40
N VAL A 191 -15.65 -2.02 10.78
CA VAL A 191 -16.84 -1.16 10.62
C VAL A 191 -16.71 0.16 11.39
N LYS A 192 -16.03 0.17 12.55
CA LYS A 192 -15.83 1.41 13.34
C LYS A 192 -15.03 2.48 12.61
N ILE A 193 -14.16 2.07 11.69
CA ILE A 193 -13.26 2.97 10.95
C ILE A 193 -13.61 3.08 9.46
N SER A 194 -14.65 2.35 9.01
CA SER A 194 -14.98 2.28 7.58
C SER A 194 -15.35 3.63 6.99
N ASP A 195 -16.13 4.44 7.68
CA ASP A 195 -16.57 5.74 7.18
C ASP A 195 -15.38 6.70 7.00
N GLU A 196 -14.41 6.65 7.91
CA GLU A 196 -13.18 7.46 7.82
C GLU A 196 -12.31 7.02 6.63
N ILE A 197 -12.12 5.72 6.41
CA ILE A 197 -11.40 5.20 5.24
C ILE A 197 -12.14 5.57 3.95
N LEU A 198 -13.45 5.40 3.91
CA LEU A 198 -14.28 5.72 2.75
C LEU A 198 -14.24 7.20 2.39
N SER A 199 -14.08 8.10 3.36
CA SER A 199 -13.98 9.53 3.10
C SER A 199 -12.81 9.88 2.17
N PHE A 200 -11.70 9.14 2.26
CA PHE A 200 -10.53 9.28 1.38
C PHE A 200 -10.65 8.49 0.07
N SER A 201 -11.67 7.64 -0.08
CA SER A 201 -11.71 6.67 -1.17
C SER A 201 -12.32 7.23 -2.45
N LYS A 202 -11.68 6.93 -3.58
CA LYS A 202 -12.06 7.42 -4.92
C LYS A 202 -11.78 6.38 -6.00
N ASP A 203 -12.37 6.59 -7.16
CA ASP A 203 -11.95 5.94 -8.41
C ASP A 203 -10.68 6.63 -8.94
N VAL A 204 -9.53 6.30 -8.34
CA VAL A 204 -8.27 7.02 -8.58
C VAL A 204 -7.82 6.98 -10.04
N TRP A 205 -8.17 5.92 -10.80
CA TRP A 205 -7.87 5.86 -12.22
C TRP A 205 -8.58 6.99 -13.00
N VAL A 206 -9.80 7.40 -12.58
CA VAL A 206 -10.51 8.55 -13.16
C VAL A 206 -9.79 9.85 -12.82
N THR A 207 -9.34 9.98 -11.57
CA THR A 207 -8.56 11.14 -11.13
C THR A 207 -7.26 11.28 -11.94
N ILE A 208 -6.54 10.17 -12.15
CA ILE A 208 -5.29 10.13 -12.91
C ILE A 208 -5.54 10.45 -14.40
N ASP A 209 -6.56 9.84 -15.01
CA ASP A 209 -6.93 10.12 -16.42
C ASP A 209 -7.28 11.60 -16.65
N LYS A 210 -8.06 12.17 -15.72
CA LYS A 210 -8.37 13.61 -15.76
C LYS A 210 -7.10 14.46 -15.63
N ALA A 211 -6.22 14.12 -14.70
CA ALA A 211 -4.96 14.82 -14.51
C ALA A 211 -4.05 14.80 -15.76
N HIS A 212 -3.98 13.65 -16.45
CA HIS A 212 -3.27 13.55 -17.73
C HIS A 212 -3.86 14.48 -18.78
N LYS A 213 -5.19 14.52 -18.92
CA LYS A 213 -5.89 15.42 -19.86
C LYS A 213 -5.65 16.89 -19.53
N GLU A 214 -5.46 17.22 -18.26
CA GLU A 214 -5.12 18.58 -17.78
C GLU A 214 -3.63 18.90 -17.89
N GLY A 215 -2.79 17.98 -18.35
CA GLY A 215 -1.34 18.15 -18.48
C GLY A 215 -0.60 18.20 -17.14
N LYS A 216 -1.17 17.63 -16.07
CA LYS A 216 -0.54 17.51 -14.77
C LYS A 216 0.67 16.58 -14.82
N ARG A 217 1.63 16.81 -13.94
CA ARG A 217 2.84 15.99 -13.78
C ARG A 217 2.61 14.97 -12.69
N ILE A 218 2.75 13.70 -13.01
CA ILE A 218 2.52 12.61 -12.08
C ILE A 218 3.84 11.90 -11.76
N LEU A 219 4.11 11.75 -10.47
CA LEU A 219 5.22 10.98 -9.94
C LEU A 219 4.70 9.67 -9.36
N TYR A 220 5.18 8.55 -9.88
CA TYR A 220 4.88 7.21 -9.36
C TYR A 220 6.01 6.77 -8.44
N GLU A 221 5.69 6.61 -7.17
CA GLU A 221 6.62 6.25 -6.11
C GLU A 221 6.60 4.74 -5.86
N GLY A 222 7.70 4.06 -6.20
CA GLY A 222 7.90 2.64 -5.91
C GLY A 222 8.39 2.40 -4.48
N ALA A 223 8.05 1.25 -3.95
CA ALA A 223 8.57 0.72 -2.70
C ALA A 223 9.51 -0.45 -2.97
N GLN A 224 10.41 -0.77 -2.03
CA GLN A 224 11.44 -1.78 -2.15
C GLN A 224 12.39 -1.51 -3.34
N GLY A 225 13.03 -2.56 -3.88
CA GLY A 225 13.91 -2.48 -5.03
C GLY A 225 13.72 -3.67 -5.96
N ILE A 226 14.28 -3.60 -7.17
CA ILE A 226 14.07 -4.61 -8.23
C ILE A 226 14.60 -5.99 -7.85
N MET A 227 15.64 -6.07 -7.00
CA MET A 227 16.16 -7.35 -6.51
C MET A 227 15.16 -8.06 -5.56
N LEU A 228 14.15 -7.35 -5.06
CA LEU A 228 13.05 -7.88 -4.27
C LEU A 228 11.76 -8.12 -5.09
N ASP A 229 11.80 -7.95 -6.41
CA ASP A 229 10.64 -8.19 -7.27
C ASP A 229 10.20 -9.64 -7.21
N ILE A 230 8.87 -9.88 -7.18
CA ILE A 230 8.32 -11.24 -7.04
C ILE A 230 8.71 -12.16 -8.19
N ASP A 231 8.85 -11.62 -9.41
CA ASP A 231 9.13 -12.39 -10.61
C ASP A 231 10.62 -12.30 -11.03
N HIS A 232 11.23 -11.12 -10.91
CA HIS A 232 12.56 -10.80 -11.43
C HIS A 232 13.64 -10.70 -10.35
N GLY A 233 13.26 -10.76 -9.07
CA GLY A 233 14.17 -10.67 -7.93
C GLY A 233 14.85 -11.99 -7.57
N THR A 234 15.47 -11.99 -6.38
CA THR A 234 16.21 -13.13 -5.82
C THR A 234 15.28 -14.14 -5.13
N TYR A 235 14.33 -14.69 -5.88
CA TYR A 235 13.35 -15.66 -5.36
C TYR A 235 14.04 -16.82 -4.63
N PRO A 236 13.56 -17.28 -3.46
CA PRO A 236 12.33 -16.88 -2.77
C PRO A 236 12.48 -15.68 -1.81
N TYR A 237 13.63 -15.03 -1.73
CA TYR A 237 13.93 -13.92 -0.83
C TYR A 237 13.52 -12.59 -1.48
N VAL A 238 12.20 -12.44 -1.69
CA VAL A 238 11.57 -11.32 -2.41
C VAL A 238 10.36 -10.79 -1.65
N THR A 239 9.88 -9.61 -2.03
CA THR A 239 8.55 -9.12 -1.60
C THR A 239 7.44 -9.80 -2.40
N SER A 240 6.21 -9.71 -1.95
CA SER A 240 5.05 -10.31 -2.64
C SER A 240 4.42 -9.38 -3.69
N SER A 241 5.12 -8.33 -4.09
CA SER A 241 4.65 -7.39 -5.11
C SER A 241 5.65 -7.25 -6.24
N SER A 242 5.16 -6.84 -7.42
CA SER A 242 6.05 -6.43 -8.51
C SER A 242 6.60 -5.04 -8.23
N THR A 243 7.94 -4.91 -8.27
CA THR A 243 8.67 -3.66 -8.01
C THR A 243 9.20 -3.01 -9.27
N VAL A 244 8.97 -3.64 -10.43
CA VAL A 244 9.36 -3.13 -11.75
C VAL A 244 8.52 -1.92 -12.17
N PRO A 245 9.04 -1.02 -13.03
CA PRO A 245 8.33 0.21 -13.43
C PRO A 245 6.96 -0.01 -14.06
N ALA A 246 6.77 -1.10 -14.81
CA ALA A 246 5.51 -1.45 -15.44
C ALA A 246 4.34 -1.60 -14.43
N GLN A 247 4.66 -1.95 -13.19
CA GLN A 247 3.68 -2.05 -12.11
C GLN A 247 3.02 -0.71 -11.78
N ALA A 248 3.64 0.42 -12.10
CA ALA A 248 3.05 1.73 -11.89
C ALA A 248 1.74 1.90 -12.67
N ALA A 249 1.68 1.44 -13.93
CA ALA A 249 0.45 1.45 -14.71
C ALA A 249 -0.63 0.53 -14.11
N ILE A 250 -0.28 -0.72 -13.81
CA ILE A 250 -1.21 -1.71 -13.27
C ILE A 250 -1.69 -1.30 -11.88
N GLY A 251 -0.78 -0.85 -11.03
CA GLY A 251 -1.05 -0.53 -9.63
C GLY A 251 -1.74 0.81 -9.38
N SER A 252 -1.87 1.65 -10.39
CA SER A 252 -2.58 2.92 -10.33
C SER A 252 -3.80 2.98 -11.25
N GLY A 253 -3.90 2.05 -12.22
CA GLY A 253 -4.89 2.10 -13.29
C GLY A 253 -4.59 3.18 -14.34
N SER A 254 -3.34 3.65 -14.41
CA SER A 254 -2.90 4.65 -15.39
C SER A 254 -2.57 4.01 -16.74
N MET A 255 -2.79 4.76 -17.81
CA MET A 255 -2.24 4.45 -19.13
C MET A 255 -1.14 5.47 -19.46
N PHE A 256 0.06 4.98 -19.69
CA PHE A 256 1.20 5.84 -20.01
C PHE A 256 1.32 6.06 -21.51
N ASP A 257 1.28 7.32 -21.95
CA ASP A 257 1.71 7.69 -23.31
C ASP A 257 3.23 7.87 -23.36
N ARG A 258 3.79 8.49 -22.31
CA ARG A 258 5.23 8.71 -22.16
C ARG A 258 5.60 8.67 -20.70
N VAL A 259 6.58 7.85 -20.35
CA VAL A 259 7.09 7.70 -19.01
C VAL A 259 8.61 7.86 -18.99
N CYS A 260 9.12 8.62 -18.05
CA CYS A 260 10.53 8.67 -17.69
C CYS A 260 10.75 7.76 -16.48
N MET A 261 11.66 6.78 -16.60
CA MET A 261 12.04 5.90 -15.49
C MET A 261 13.29 6.41 -14.80
N VAL A 262 13.24 6.51 -13.48
CA VAL A 262 14.37 6.84 -12.61
C VAL A 262 14.64 5.64 -11.71
N ALA A 263 15.75 4.94 -11.98
CA ALA A 263 16.25 3.88 -11.10
C ALA A 263 17.35 4.44 -10.19
N ILE A 264 17.25 4.18 -8.90
CA ILE A 264 18.14 4.70 -7.86
C ILE A 264 18.90 3.55 -7.22
#